data_541571c1417d9256e9cfc9ea7bf8b3be
#
_entry.id   541571c1417d9256e9cfc9ea7bf8b3be
#
_cell.length_a   1.000
_cell.length_b   1.000
_cell.length_c   1.000
_cell.angle_alpha   90.00
_cell.angle_beta   90.00
_cell.angle_gamma   90.00
#
_symmetry.space_group_name_H-M   'P 1'
#
loop_
_entity.id
_entity.type
_entity.pdbx_description
1 polymer ?
#
loop_
_entity_poly.entity_id
_entity_poly.type
_entity_poly.pdbx_seq_one_letter_code
_entity_poly.pdbx_strand_id
1 'polypeptide(L)'
;MLEFDKLPINTLVGADWDTFRKVTARQQIDKGFKGKYRLTTGVCRLLSALKPIEDSRFKKLADKPLEMDPLFILGHWRSGTTFVHNIFACDKHFGYTTTYQTVFPHLMLWGQPFFKKNMAFLMPDKRPTDNMELKVDLPQEEEFALSNMMPYTYYNFWFFPKRWMEYCDRYLLFNDITEEERRIFMDTFMRLVKVSLWNTNGTQYLSKNPPHTLSLIHISE
;
A
#
# COMPACT_ATOMS: atom_id res chain seq x y z
N MET A 1 -1.56 -21.77 12.40
CA MET A 1 -0.96 -20.54 11.79
C MET A 1 -1.28 -20.58 10.31
N LEU A 2 -1.96 -19.56 9.79
CA LEU A 2 -2.25 -19.48 8.35
C LEU A 2 -0.97 -19.09 7.62
N GLU A 3 -0.50 -19.91 6.69
CA GLU A 3 0.63 -19.59 5.82
C GLU A 3 0.13 -18.65 4.70
N PHE A 4 0.88 -17.59 4.40
CA PHE A 4 0.49 -16.54 3.43
C PHE A 4 0.19 -17.09 2.02
N ASP A 5 0.94 -18.11 1.61
CA ASP A 5 0.74 -18.78 0.32
C ASP A 5 -0.54 -19.61 0.28
N LYS A 6 -1.03 -20.04 1.44
CA LYS A 6 -2.27 -20.82 1.58
C LYS A 6 -3.52 -19.95 1.72
N LEU A 7 -3.38 -18.63 1.88
CA LEU A 7 -4.55 -17.74 1.87
C LEU A 7 -5.30 -17.84 0.54
N PRO A 8 -6.62 -17.95 0.57
CA PRO A 8 -7.43 -18.12 -0.65
C PRO A 8 -7.53 -16.85 -1.49
N ILE A 9 -7.04 -15.72 -0.98
CA ILE A 9 -7.05 -14.40 -1.62
C ILE A 9 -5.62 -13.88 -1.80
N ASN A 10 -5.44 -12.93 -2.73
CA ASN A 10 -4.19 -12.21 -2.95
C ASN A 10 -4.19 -10.89 -2.16
N THR A 11 -3.02 -10.30 -1.91
CA THR A 11 -2.87 -8.99 -1.25
C THR A 11 -3.45 -7.82 -2.05
N LEU A 12 -3.72 -8.00 -3.36
CA LEU A 12 -4.54 -7.09 -4.16
C LEU A 12 -6.03 -7.08 -3.78
N VAL A 13 -6.45 -7.80 -2.77
CA VAL A 13 -7.84 -7.88 -2.30
C VAL A 13 -8.42 -6.52 -1.88
N GLY A 14 -7.57 -5.59 -1.49
CA GLY A 14 -7.95 -4.22 -1.13
C GLY A 14 -8.02 -3.24 -2.29
N ALA A 15 -7.60 -3.65 -3.48
CA ALA A 15 -7.67 -2.79 -4.66
C ALA A 15 -9.12 -2.50 -5.07
N ASP A 16 -9.37 -1.31 -5.58
CA ASP A 16 -10.63 -1.07 -6.28
C ASP A 16 -10.68 -1.85 -7.61
N TRP A 17 -11.89 -2.02 -8.13
CA TRP A 17 -12.12 -2.83 -9.33
C TRP A 17 -11.37 -2.28 -10.55
N ASP A 18 -11.25 -0.97 -10.71
CA ASP A 18 -10.55 -0.39 -11.86
C ASP A 18 -9.04 -0.65 -11.78
N THR A 19 -8.44 -0.43 -10.61
CA THR A 19 -7.03 -0.75 -10.36
C THR A 19 -6.76 -2.24 -10.54
N PHE A 20 -7.56 -3.12 -9.92
CA PHE A 20 -7.41 -4.57 -10.07
C PHE A 20 -7.49 -5.01 -11.53
N ARG A 21 -8.47 -4.50 -12.27
CA ARG A 21 -8.64 -4.79 -13.70
C ARG A 21 -7.43 -4.34 -14.53
N LYS A 22 -6.93 -3.12 -14.30
CA LYS A 22 -5.76 -2.58 -15.02
C LYS A 22 -4.50 -3.39 -14.74
N VAL A 23 -4.23 -3.74 -13.48
CA VAL A 23 -3.08 -4.55 -13.07
C VAL A 23 -3.13 -5.96 -13.69
N THR A 24 -4.31 -6.56 -13.81
CA THR A 24 -4.48 -7.94 -14.28
C THR A 24 -4.78 -8.07 -15.78
N ALA A 25 -5.15 -7.00 -16.47
CA ALA A 25 -5.69 -7.03 -17.84
C ALA A 25 -4.75 -7.68 -18.88
N ARG A 26 -3.44 -7.52 -18.72
CA ARG A 26 -2.41 -8.04 -19.64
C ARG A 26 -1.65 -9.23 -19.08
N GLN A 27 -2.22 -9.87 -18.05
CA GLN A 27 -1.52 -10.93 -17.32
C GLN A 27 -2.13 -12.29 -17.63
N GLN A 28 -1.25 -13.27 -17.81
CA GLN A 28 -1.64 -14.66 -17.93
C GLN A 28 -1.74 -15.27 -16.51
N ILE A 29 -2.94 -15.63 -16.09
CA ILE A 29 -3.16 -16.26 -14.79
C ILE A 29 -2.99 -17.76 -14.92
N ASP A 30 -1.99 -18.32 -14.25
CA ASP A 30 -1.72 -19.74 -14.25
C ASP A 30 -2.91 -20.54 -13.69
N LYS A 31 -3.08 -21.77 -14.18
CA LYS A 31 -4.25 -22.62 -13.83
C LYS A 31 -4.43 -22.80 -12.32
N GLY A 32 -3.32 -22.98 -11.58
CA GLY A 32 -3.33 -23.15 -10.12
C GLY A 32 -3.84 -21.93 -9.34
N PHE A 33 -3.74 -20.72 -9.92
CA PHE A 33 -4.16 -19.47 -9.27
C PHE A 33 -5.53 -18.96 -9.70
N LYS A 34 -6.23 -19.64 -10.63
CA LYS A 34 -7.55 -19.19 -11.11
C LYS A 34 -8.61 -19.08 -10.02
N GLY A 35 -8.61 -20.00 -9.04
CA GLY A 35 -9.52 -19.94 -7.89
C GLY A 35 -9.28 -18.69 -7.03
N LYS A 36 -8.02 -18.46 -6.65
CA LYS A 36 -7.58 -17.28 -5.89
C LYS A 36 -7.92 -15.98 -6.66
N TYR A 37 -7.66 -15.93 -7.96
CA TYR A 37 -7.99 -14.79 -8.81
C TYR A 37 -9.49 -14.50 -8.82
N ARG A 38 -10.35 -15.51 -9.00
CA ARG A 38 -11.82 -15.33 -9.02
C ARG A 38 -12.35 -14.82 -7.68
N LEU A 39 -11.86 -15.39 -6.57
CA LEU A 39 -12.27 -14.96 -5.23
C LEU A 39 -11.83 -13.52 -4.97
N THR A 40 -10.55 -13.18 -5.25
CA THR A 40 -10.04 -11.81 -5.13
C THR A 40 -10.85 -10.83 -5.99
N THR A 41 -11.17 -11.20 -7.23
CA THR A 41 -12.05 -10.42 -8.12
C THR A 41 -13.40 -10.11 -7.48
N GLY A 42 -14.04 -11.13 -6.88
CA GLY A 42 -15.33 -10.95 -6.20
C GLY A 42 -15.24 -9.96 -5.03
N VAL A 43 -14.20 -10.10 -4.21
CA VAL A 43 -13.97 -9.20 -3.06
C VAL A 43 -13.66 -7.78 -3.53
N CYS A 44 -12.78 -7.58 -4.52
CA CYS A 44 -12.47 -6.25 -5.06
C CYS A 44 -13.73 -5.54 -5.59
N ARG A 45 -14.62 -6.26 -6.29
CA ARG A 45 -15.89 -5.69 -6.78
C ARG A 45 -16.80 -5.27 -5.61
N LEU A 46 -16.91 -6.11 -4.59
CA LEU A 46 -17.72 -5.81 -3.41
C LEU A 46 -17.18 -4.60 -2.65
N LEU A 47 -15.88 -4.56 -2.40
CA LEU A 47 -15.24 -3.46 -1.67
C LEU A 47 -15.26 -2.16 -2.47
N SER A 48 -15.18 -2.23 -3.80
CA SER A 48 -15.28 -1.05 -4.68
C SER A 48 -16.63 -0.34 -4.55
N ALA A 49 -17.70 -1.04 -4.19
CA ALA A 49 -19.00 -0.41 -3.92
C ALA A 49 -18.97 0.51 -2.69
N LEU A 50 -18.00 0.34 -1.79
CA LEU A 50 -17.82 1.16 -0.58
C LEU A 50 -16.91 2.37 -0.83
N LYS A 51 -16.14 2.38 -1.92
CA LYS A 51 -15.20 3.46 -2.26
C LYS A 51 -15.83 4.87 -2.30
N PRO A 52 -17.06 5.08 -2.83
CA PRO A 52 -17.68 6.41 -2.80
C PRO A 52 -17.86 6.99 -1.40
N ILE A 53 -18.08 6.13 -0.38
CA ILE A 53 -18.20 6.56 1.02
C ILE A 53 -16.84 7.05 1.52
N GLU A 54 -15.78 6.30 1.22
CA GLU A 54 -14.40 6.67 1.53
C GLU A 54 -14.00 7.98 0.86
N ASP A 55 -14.29 8.13 -0.43
CA ASP A 55 -13.98 9.34 -1.21
C ASP A 55 -14.73 10.56 -0.69
N SER A 56 -15.99 10.41 -0.28
CA SER A 56 -16.77 11.49 0.35
C SER A 56 -16.14 11.94 1.69
N ARG A 57 -15.60 11.00 2.47
CA ARG A 57 -14.89 11.33 3.71
C ARG A 57 -13.55 11.98 3.44
N PHE A 58 -12.81 11.50 2.43
CA PHE A 58 -11.53 12.06 2.05
C PHE A 58 -11.67 13.52 1.59
N LYS A 59 -12.73 13.92 0.90
CA LYS A 59 -12.95 15.32 0.51
C LYS A 59 -12.82 16.30 1.66
N LYS A 60 -13.18 15.90 2.89
CA LYS A 60 -13.03 16.74 4.09
C LYS A 60 -11.58 16.90 4.57
N LEU A 61 -10.69 16.02 4.11
CA LEU A 61 -9.26 16.06 4.40
C LEU A 61 -8.44 16.63 3.24
N ALA A 62 -8.99 16.57 2.03
CA ALA A 62 -8.27 16.94 0.80
C ALA A 62 -7.74 18.37 0.86
N ASP A 63 -8.57 19.31 1.34
CA ASP A 63 -8.24 20.74 1.40
C ASP A 63 -7.37 21.13 2.60
N LYS A 64 -7.10 20.19 3.54
CA LYS A 64 -6.20 20.48 4.65
C LYS A 64 -4.77 20.60 4.15
N PRO A 65 -4.07 21.72 4.43
CA PRO A 65 -2.67 21.85 4.05
C PRO A 65 -1.83 20.79 4.76
N LEU A 66 -0.78 20.33 4.12
CA LEU A 66 0.28 19.53 4.71
C LEU A 66 1.47 20.46 4.96
N GLU A 67 1.47 21.08 6.13
CA GLU A 67 2.58 21.95 6.59
C GLU A 67 3.52 21.13 7.45
N MET A 68 4.31 20.25 6.84
CA MET A 68 5.29 19.43 7.55
C MET A 68 6.38 18.93 6.59
N ASP A 69 7.58 18.76 7.11
CA ASP A 69 8.68 18.12 6.41
C ASP A 69 8.65 16.60 6.71
N PRO A 70 8.46 15.73 5.71
CA PRO A 70 8.45 14.30 5.93
C PRO A 70 9.84 13.79 6.31
N LEU A 71 9.89 12.77 7.16
CA LEU A 71 11.12 12.04 7.45
C LEU A 71 11.17 10.75 6.64
N PHE A 72 12.19 10.60 5.78
CA PHE A 72 12.40 9.41 4.96
C PHE A 72 13.46 8.50 5.56
N ILE A 73 13.11 7.24 5.80
CA ILE A 73 14.06 6.18 6.12
C ILE A 73 14.51 5.53 4.81
N LEU A 74 15.69 5.88 4.35
CA LEU A 74 16.28 5.35 3.13
C LEU A 74 17.12 4.11 3.42
N GLY A 75 17.11 3.17 2.50
CA GLY A 75 17.91 1.96 2.61
C GLY A 75 17.45 0.84 1.70
N HIS A 76 18.38 -0.04 1.35
CA HIS A 76 18.10 -1.22 0.56
C HIS A 76 17.20 -2.22 1.31
N TRP A 77 16.49 -3.07 0.58
CA TRP A 77 15.77 -4.20 1.17
C TRP A 77 16.70 -5.05 2.02
N ARG A 78 16.22 -5.51 3.17
CA ARG A 78 16.96 -6.35 4.13
C ARG A 78 18.12 -5.64 4.84
N SER A 79 18.15 -4.31 4.88
CA SER A 79 19.16 -3.50 5.60
C SER A 79 18.72 -3.06 7.01
N GLY A 80 17.63 -3.62 7.55
CA GLY A 80 17.12 -3.28 8.88
C GLY A 80 16.19 -2.06 8.94
N THR A 81 15.80 -1.48 7.80
CA THR A 81 14.92 -0.30 7.73
C THR A 81 13.58 -0.50 8.44
N THR A 82 13.03 -1.73 8.47
CA THR A 82 11.80 -2.03 9.21
C THR A 82 12.00 -1.89 10.72
N PHE A 83 13.15 -2.32 11.24
CA PHE A 83 13.47 -2.16 12.66
C PHE A 83 13.56 -0.68 13.05
N VAL A 84 14.28 0.10 12.24
CA VAL A 84 14.38 1.56 12.41
C VAL A 84 13.00 2.21 12.34
N HIS A 85 12.16 1.84 11.36
CA HIS A 85 10.81 2.34 11.22
C HIS A 85 9.94 2.09 12.46
N ASN A 86 10.03 0.87 13.03
CA ASN A 86 9.30 0.53 14.25
C ASN A 86 9.77 1.34 15.46
N ILE A 87 11.08 1.64 15.57
CA ILE A 87 11.62 2.48 16.66
C ILE A 87 11.05 3.91 16.55
N PHE A 88 11.14 4.54 15.38
CA PHE A 88 10.60 5.89 15.16
C PHE A 88 9.10 5.95 15.38
N ALA A 89 8.37 4.91 14.96
CA ALA A 89 6.92 4.83 15.13
C ALA A 89 6.47 4.73 16.60
N CYS A 90 7.38 4.50 17.56
CA CYS A 90 7.08 4.58 18.99
C CYS A 90 6.86 6.03 19.44
N ASP A 91 7.40 7.01 18.72
CA ASP A 91 7.13 8.41 18.97
C ASP A 91 5.82 8.83 18.29
N LYS A 92 4.86 9.29 19.08
CA LYS A 92 3.52 9.72 18.61
C LYS A 92 3.55 10.96 17.72
N HIS A 93 4.69 11.65 17.65
CA HIS A 93 4.90 12.75 16.71
C HIS A 93 4.81 12.26 15.26
N PHE A 94 5.27 11.06 15.00
CA PHE A 94 5.26 10.48 13.66
C PHE A 94 3.93 9.82 13.31
N GLY A 95 3.43 10.15 12.12
CA GLY A 95 2.38 9.39 11.46
C GLY A 95 2.95 8.57 10.30
N TYR A 96 2.41 7.39 10.08
CA TYR A 96 2.92 6.43 9.10
C TYR A 96 1.79 5.60 8.49
N THR A 97 2.08 4.98 7.35
CA THR A 97 1.17 4.02 6.75
C THR A 97 1.18 2.71 7.55
N THR A 98 0.01 2.27 8.01
CA THR A 98 -0.13 1.05 8.81
C THR A 98 -0.33 -0.19 7.93
N THR A 99 -0.06 -1.37 8.49
CA THR A 99 -0.31 -2.67 7.83
C THR A 99 -1.77 -2.78 7.37
N TYR A 100 -2.74 -2.31 8.16
CA TYR A 100 -4.14 -2.27 7.75
C TYR A 100 -4.36 -1.44 6.47
N GLN A 101 -3.75 -0.25 6.41
CA GLN A 101 -3.88 0.65 5.28
C GLN A 101 -3.27 0.09 4.00
N THR A 102 -2.23 -0.74 4.12
CA THR A 102 -1.64 -1.39 2.94
C THR A 102 -2.55 -2.46 2.33
N VAL A 103 -3.40 -3.08 3.13
CA VAL A 103 -4.34 -4.11 2.64
C VAL A 103 -5.68 -3.52 2.23
N PHE A 104 -6.18 -2.51 2.95
CA PHE A 104 -7.50 -1.90 2.70
C PHE A 104 -7.42 -0.37 2.52
N PRO A 105 -6.70 0.14 1.50
CA PRO A 105 -6.47 1.57 1.33
C PRO A 105 -7.74 2.35 0.92
N HIS A 106 -8.78 1.68 0.48
CA HIS A 106 -10.08 2.29 0.16
C HIS A 106 -11.10 2.20 1.30
N LEU A 107 -10.66 1.84 2.51
CA LEU A 107 -11.47 1.74 3.73
C LEU A 107 -10.73 2.32 4.95
N MET A 108 -9.88 3.32 4.73
CA MET A 108 -9.04 3.92 5.77
C MET A 108 -9.79 4.92 6.65
N LEU A 109 -10.86 5.53 6.16
CA LEU A 109 -11.67 6.54 6.86
C LEU A 109 -13.04 6.01 7.27
N TRP A 110 -13.47 4.87 6.70
CA TRP A 110 -14.76 4.28 6.97
C TRP A 110 -14.63 2.80 7.32
N GLY A 111 -15.35 2.37 8.36
CA GLY A 111 -15.43 0.96 8.75
C GLY A 111 -14.16 0.36 9.35
N GLN A 112 -13.13 1.16 9.61
CA GLN A 112 -11.84 0.69 10.15
C GLN A 112 -11.96 -0.31 11.32
N PRO A 113 -12.74 -0.05 12.39
CA PRO A 113 -12.78 -0.97 13.54
C PRO A 113 -13.25 -2.37 13.15
N PHE A 114 -14.24 -2.45 12.25
CA PHE A 114 -14.75 -3.72 11.77
C PHE A 114 -13.71 -4.46 10.91
N PHE A 115 -13.14 -3.78 9.92
CA PHE A 115 -12.17 -4.41 9.01
C PHE A 115 -10.85 -4.74 9.70
N LYS A 116 -10.34 -3.88 10.60
CA LYS A 116 -9.15 -4.15 11.41
C LYS A 116 -9.33 -5.40 12.29
N LYS A 117 -10.48 -5.53 12.96
CA LYS A 117 -10.78 -6.71 13.79
C LYS A 117 -10.75 -8.00 12.97
N ASN A 118 -11.40 -7.98 11.80
CA ASN A 118 -11.43 -9.17 10.92
C ASN A 118 -10.05 -9.46 10.33
N MET A 119 -9.29 -8.43 9.93
CA MET A 119 -7.92 -8.61 9.44
C MET A 119 -7.01 -9.18 10.53
N ALA A 120 -7.06 -8.66 11.76
CA ALA A 120 -6.26 -9.15 12.86
C ALA A 120 -6.54 -10.62 13.18
N PHE A 121 -7.79 -11.07 13.03
CA PHE A 121 -8.15 -12.48 13.22
C PHE A 121 -7.57 -13.40 12.14
N LEU A 122 -7.43 -12.92 10.91
CA LEU A 122 -6.96 -13.71 9.78
C LEU A 122 -5.43 -13.59 9.55
N MET A 123 -4.80 -12.60 10.16
CA MET A 123 -3.39 -12.30 9.93
C MET A 123 -2.48 -13.17 10.81
N PRO A 124 -1.34 -13.66 10.31
CA PRO A 124 -0.35 -14.33 11.14
C PRO A 124 0.35 -13.33 12.07
N ASP A 125 0.79 -13.79 13.24
CA ASP A 125 1.48 -12.94 14.22
C ASP A 125 2.86 -12.44 13.74
N LYS A 126 3.46 -13.15 12.79
CA LYS A 126 4.81 -12.86 12.29
C LYS A 126 4.87 -12.92 10.78
N ARG A 127 5.73 -12.08 10.19
CA ARG A 127 6.02 -12.13 8.76
C ARG A 127 6.82 -13.38 8.41
N PRO A 128 6.43 -14.12 7.35
CA PRO A 128 7.14 -15.33 6.92
C PRO A 128 8.59 -15.08 6.52
N THR A 129 8.92 -13.86 6.08
CA THR A 129 10.23 -13.51 5.51
C THR A 129 11.33 -13.25 6.54
N ASP A 130 10.97 -12.81 7.75
CA ASP A 130 11.95 -12.35 8.73
C ASP A 130 11.54 -12.51 10.20
N ASN A 131 10.46 -13.22 10.47
CA ASN A 131 9.92 -13.41 11.82
C ASN A 131 9.57 -12.13 12.59
N MET A 132 9.57 -10.96 11.96
CA MET A 132 9.15 -9.72 12.60
C MET A 132 7.67 -9.76 12.92
N GLU A 133 7.31 -9.17 14.06
CA GLU A 133 5.92 -9.05 14.48
C GLU A 133 5.07 -8.37 13.41
N LEU A 134 3.86 -8.87 13.19
CA LEU A 134 2.91 -8.36 12.23
C LEU A 134 1.59 -8.06 12.94
N LYS A 135 1.27 -6.77 13.06
CA LYS A 135 0.00 -6.28 13.61
C LYS A 135 -0.63 -5.27 12.68
N VAL A 136 -1.93 -5.12 12.74
CA VAL A 136 -2.70 -4.22 11.85
C VAL A 136 -2.29 -2.75 11.96
N ASP A 137 -1.83 -2.33 13.13
CA ASP A 137 -1.44 -0.94 13.42
C ASP A 137 0.08 -0.69 13.33
N LEU A 138 0.89 -1.71 13.10
CA LEU A 138 2.33 -1.53 12.90
C LEU A 138 2.62 -0.84 11.56
N PRO A 139 3.70 -0.04 11.50
CA PRO A 139 4.12 0.63 10.28
C PRO A 139 4.49 -0.36 9.18
N GLN A 140 4.18 -0.01 7.95
CA GLN A 140 4.45 -0.82 6.76
C GLN A 140 4.91 0.06 5.59
N GLU A 141 5.45 -0.56 4.56
CA GLU A 141 5.90 0.12 3.33
C GLU A 141 4.72 0.65 2.53
N GLU A 142 4.80 1.91 2.13
CA GLU A 142 3.74 2.60 1.38
C GLU A 142 3.43 1.93 0.06
N GLU A 143 4.43 1.33 -0.58
CA GLU A 143 4.28 0.71 -1.90
C GLU A 143 3.24 -0.41 -1.91
N PHE A 144 3.05 -1.11 -0.79
CA PHE A 144 1.96 -2.08 -0.68
C PHE A 144 0.56 -1.42 -0.70
N ALA A 145 0.42 -0.23 -0.11
CA ALA A 145 -0.82 0.52 -0.21
C ALA A 145 -1.03 1.04 -1.63
N LEU A 146 0.02 1.65 -2.20
CA LEU A 146 -0.01 2.22 -3.54
C LEU A 146 -0.37 1.18 -4.60
N SER A 147 0.14 -0.07 -4.48
CA SER A 147 -0.20 -1.16 -5.41
C SER A 147 -1.68 -1.56 -5.38
N ASN A 148 -2.39 -1.27 -4.28
CA ASN A 148 -3.84 -1.44 -4.17
C ASN A 148 -4.63 -0.19 -4.60
N MET A 149 -3.99 0.97 -4.69
CA MET A 149 -4.64 2.24 -5.03
C MET A 149 -4.51 2.63 -6.51
N MET A 150 -3.45 2.15 -7.19
CA MET A 150 -3.18 2.49 -8.60
C MET A 150 -2.37 1.39 -9.28
N PRO A 151 -2.39 1.31 -10.64
CA PRO A 151 -1.65 0.29 -11.38
C PRO A 151 -0.17 0.64 -11.62
N TYR A 152 0.28 1.85 -11.28
CA TYR A 152 1.58 2.42 -11.64
C TYR A 152 2.57 2.32 -10.49
N THR A 153 2.86 1.09 -10.00
CA THR A 153 3.72 0.84 -8.85
C THR A 153 4.71 -0.27 -9.11
N TYR A 154 5.90 -0.15 -8.52
CA TYR A 154 6.93 -1.17 -8.64
C TYR A 154 6.50 -2.50 -8.02
N TYR A 155 5.77 -2.49 -6.88
CA TYR A 155 5.38 -3.72 -6.18
C TYR A 155 4.35 -4.59 -6.92
N ASN A 156 3.88 -4.18 -8.07
CA ASN A 156 3.15 -5.08 -8.97
C ASN A 156 3.98 -6.31 -9.40
N PHE A 157 5.33 -6.27 -9.27
CA PHE A 157 6.18 -7.43 -9.51
C PHE A 157 5.91 -8.59 -8.54
N TRP A 158 5.43 -8.34 -7.33
CA TRP A 158 5.04 -9.38 -6.38
C TRP A 158 3.90 -10.26 -6.90
N PHE A 159 3.05 -9.70 -7.74
CA PHE A 159 1.92 -10.42 -8.34
C PHE A 159 2.29 -11.04 -9.67
N PHE A 160 3.14 -10.37 -10.43
CA PHE A 160 3.55 -10.76 -11.79
C PHE A 160 5.07 -10.69 -11.95
N PRO A 161 5.83 -11.60 -11.30
CA PRO A 161 7.30 -11.51 -11.23
C PRO A 161 7.99 -11.64 -12.59
N LYS A 162 7.35 -12.24 -13.60
CA LYS A 162 7.92 -12.33 -14.96
C LYS A 162 8.11 -10.95 -15.63
N ARG A 163 7.46 -9.91 -15.11
CA ARG A 163 7.55 -8.52 -15.62
C ARG A 163 8.32 -7.59 -14.67
N TRP A 164 9.10 -8.11 -13.76
CA TRP A 164 9.78 -7.32 -12.75
C TRP A 164 10.67 -6.21 -13.33
N MET A 165 11.36 -6.49 -14.46
CA MET A 165 12.22 -5.49 -15.11
C MET A 165 11.42 -4.32 -15.66
N GLU A 166 10.27 -4.57 -16.27
CA GLU A 166 9.36 -3.51 -16.75
C GLU A 166 8.86 -2.63 -15.60
N TYR A 167 8.46 -3.26 -14.48
CA TYR A 167 8.02 -2.51 -13.31
C TYR A 167 9.18 -1.73 -12.66
N CYS A 168 10.40 -2.30 -12.67
CA CYS A 168 11.60 -1.63 -12.19
C CYS A 168 11.90 -0.39 -13.02
N ASP A 169 11.97 -0.54 -14.33
CA ASP A 169 12.31 0.54 -15.23
C ASP A 169 11.30 1.68 -15.19
N ARG A 170 10.00 1.36 -15.26
CA ARG A 170 8.95 2.38 -15.32
C ARG A 170 8.60 2.99 -13.97
N TYR A 171 8.50 2.18 -12.90
CA TYR A 171 7.88 2.63 -11.65
C TYR A 171 8.83 2.63 -10.44
N LEU A 172 10.09 2.25 -10.63
CA LEU A 172 11.15 2.44 -9.65
C LEU A 172 12.14 3.50 -10.13
N LEU A 173 12.54 3.44 -11.40
CA LEU A 173 13.49 4.40 -12.01
C LEU A 173 12.77 5.55 -12.72
N PHE A 174 11.45 5.49 -12.85
CA PHE A 174 10.60 6.48 -13.52
C PHE A 174 10.99 6.76 -14.98
N ASN A 175 11.59 5.78 -15.65
CA ASN A 175 11.87 5.88 -17.08
C ASN A 175 10.58 5.73 -17.89
N ASP A 176 10.42 6.57 -18.90
CA ASP A 176 9.30 6.53 -19.87
C ASP A 176 7.89 6.51 -19.23
N ILE A 177 7.74 7.10 -18.04
CA ILE A 177 6.41 7.34 -17.49
C ILE A 177 5.79 8.59 -18.14
N THR A 178 4.47 8.54 -18.35
CA THR A 178 3.73 9.69 -18.85
C THR A 178 3.47 10.70 -17.72
N GLU A 179 3.26 11.97 -18.08
CA GLU A 179 2.85 13.00 -17.11
C GLU A 179 1.54 12.63 -16.38
N GLU A 180 0.63 11.94 -17.06
CA GLU A 180 -0.61 11.45 -16.45
C GLU A 180 -0.32 10.37 -15.39
N GLU A 181 0.56 9.41 -15.66
CA GLU A 181 0.97 8.39 -14.70
C GLU A 181 1.70 9.02 -13.50
N ARG A 182 2.59 10.00 -13.75
CA ARG A 182 3.27 10.76 -12.70
C ARG A 182 2.26 11.49 -11.81
N ARG A 183 1.32 12.22 -12.41
CA ARG A 183 0.27 12.94 -11.69
C ARG A 183 -0.57 11.99 -10.83
N ILE A 184 -1.02 10.86 -11.38
CA ILE A 184 -1.78 9.86 -10.64
C ILE A 184 -0.96 9.32 -9.46
N PHE A 185 0.35 9.07 -9.67
CA PHE A 185 1.23 8.61 -8.60
C PHE A 185 1.29 9.64 -7.47
N MET A 186 1.58 10.90 -7.78
CA MET A 186 1.70 11.97 -6.80
C MET A 186 0.39 12.20 -6.04
N ASP A 187 -0.74 12.32 -6.74
CA ASP A 187 -2.06 12.51 -6.13
C ASP A 187 -2.42 11.36 -5.18
N THR A 188 -2.10 10.13 -5.60
CA THR A 188 -2.38 8.91 -4.81
C THR A 188 -1.47 8.84 -3.58
N PHE A 189 -0.18 9.16 -3.73
CA PHE A 189 0.77 9.20 -2.64
C PHE A 189 0.38 10.26 -1.60
N MET A 190 0.06 11.48 -2.05
CA MET A 190 -0.38 12.56 -1.17
C MET A 190 -1.69 12.23 -0.43
N ARG A 191 -2.62 11.54 -1.11
CA ARG A 191 -3.82 11.01 -0.46
C ARG A 191 -3.47 10.03 0.67
N LEU A 192 -2.56 9.09 0.40
CA LEU A 192 -2.11 8.11 1.40
C LEU A 192 -1.47 8.80 2.60
N VAL A 193 -0.57 9.77 2.37
CA VAL A 193 0.09 10.55 3.43
C VAL A 193 -0.94 11.26 4.32
N LYS A 194 -1.88 12.01 3.72
CA LYS A 194 -2.93 12.73 4.46
C LYS A 194 -3.77 11.81 5.35
N VAL A 195 -4.18 10.67 4.80
CA VAL A 195 -5.01 9.71 5.56
C VAL A 195 -4.19 8.99 6.63
N SER A 196 -2.92 8.69 6.36
CA SER A 196 -2.03 8.05 7.34
C SER A 196 -1.80 8.96 8.55
N LEU A 197 -1.48 10.23 8.33
CA LEU A 197 -1.36 11.23 9.39
C LEU A 197 -2.67 11.37 10.19
N TRP A 198 -3.81 11.45 9.50
CA TRP A 198 -5.11 11.52 10.16
C TRP A 198 -5.38 10.31 11.06
N ASN A 199 -5.08 9.11 10.60
CA ASN A 199 -5.37 7.86 11.31
C ASN A 199 -4.44 7.60 12.49
N THR A 200 -3.22 8.11 12.45
CA THR A 200 -2.22 7.95 13.51
C THR A 200 -2.17 9.14 14.46
N ASN A 201 -2.88 10.25 14.12
CA ASN A 201 -2.78 11.54 14.79
C ASN A 201 -1.34 12.10 14.82
N GLY A 202 -0.50 11.69 13.85
CA GLY A 202 0.86 12.20 13.71
C GLY A 202 0.88 13.60 13.10
N THR A 203 1.89 14.37 13.44
CA THR A 203 2.13 15.72 12.92
C THR A 203 3.24 15.77 11.88
N GLN A 204 4.10 14.74 11.83
CA GLN A 204 5.14 14.57 10.83
C GLN A 204 5.04 13.18 10.19
N TYR A 205 5.09 13.13 8.86
CA TYR A 205 5.01 11.85 8.15
C TYR A 205 6.34 11.11 8.16
N LEU A 206 6.30 9.86 8.59
CA LEU A 206 7.43 8.95 8.59
C LEU A 206 7.27 7.95 7.42
N SER A 207 8.08 8.11 6.41
CA SER A 207 8.10 7.24 5.23
C SER A 207 9.22 6.20 5.34
N LYS A 208 8.91 4.95 5.10
CA LYS A 208 9.90 3.90 4.89
C LYS A 208 9.46 3.00 3.75
N ASN A 209 9.98 3.29 2.59
CA ASN A 209 9.71 2.55 1.38
C ASN A 209 11.04 2.34 0.61
N PRO A 210 11.61 1.13 0.56
CA PRO A 210 12.89 0.90 -0.13
C PRO A 210 12.94 1.43 -1.56
N PRO A 211 11.87 1.35 -2.38
CA PRO A 211 11.82 2.02 -3.67
C PRO A 211 12.18 3.50 -3.65
N HIS A 212 11.78 4.24 -2.62
CA HIS A 212 12.06 5.68 -2.51
C HIS A 212 13.56 5.99 -2.44
N THR A 213 14.41 5.06 -2.03
CA THR A 213 15.86 5.24 -2.02
C THR A 213 16.42 5.56 -3.41
N LEU A 214 15.77 5.05 -4.47
CA LEU A 214 16.16 5.27 -5.87
C LEU A 214 15.35 6.39 -6.54
N SER A 215 14.17 6.71 -6.02
CA SER A 215 13.23 7.64 -6.65
C SER A 215 12.96 8.90 -5.82
N LEU A 216 13.74 9.16 -4.77
CA LEU A 216 13.50 10.29 -3.85
C LEU A 216 13.46 11.64 -4.57
N ILE A 217 14.33 11.87 -5.57
CA ILE A 217 14.34 13.08 -6.38
C ILE A 217 12.99 13.31 -7.06
N HIS A 218 12.36 12.24 -7.55
CA HIS A 218 11.07 12.33 -8.25
C HIS A 218 9.87 12.51 -7.31
N ILE A 219 10.06 12.29 -6.01
CA ILE A 219 9.01 12.43 -4.99
C ILE A 219 9.10 13.78 -4.28
N SER A 220 10.30 14.37 -4.23
CA SER A 220 10.56 15.64 -3.54
C SER A 220 10.35 16.89 -4.42
N GLU A 221 10.25 16.73 -5.73
CA GLU A 221 9.92 17.77 -6.71
C GLU A 221 8.40 17.85 -6.94
#